data_2167d4f30716807d76d4ff6d2308803b
#
_entry.id   2167d4f30716807d76d4ff6d2308803b
#
_cell.length_a   1.000
_cell.length_b   1.000
_cell.length_c   1.000
_cell.angle_alpha   90.00
_cell.angle_beta   90.00
_cell.angle_gamma   90.00
#
_symmetry.space_group_name_H-M   'P 1'
#
loop_
_entity.id
_entity.type
_entity.pdbx_description
1 polymer ?
#
loop_
_entity_poly.entity_id
_entity_poly.type
_entity_poly.pdbx_seq_one_letter_code
_entity_poly.pdbx_strand_id
1 'polypeptide(L)'
;MRSREKPSKINIQRWMKMSEREIISTVKKDYIVDLAEEGKRVDARDMDEYREINVETDWAENAEGSALVELGDTQVLVGVKTEKGTPYPDNPEEGVLITNAELAPMAHESFESGPPGEETTELARVVDRGIRESEMIDLEELCIEPEEEVWMVHIDIHVLDHDGNLIDAS
;
A
#
# COMPACT_ATOMS: atom_id res chain seq x y z
N MET A 1 -39.15 -30.89 -2.76
CA MET A 1 -38.06 -31.72 -2.21
C MET A 1 -36.83 -31.52 -3.07
N ARG A 2 -35.92 -30.63 -2.68
CA ARG A 2 -34.61 -30.47 -3.36
C ARG A 2 -33.64 -31.41 -2.65
N SER A 3 -33.10 -32.39 -3.38
CA SER A 3 -32.09 -33.32 -2.92
C SER A 3 -30.81 -32.55 -2.63
N ARG A 4 -30.33 -32.59 -1.37
CA ARG A 4 -28.99 -32.16 -1.00
C ARG A 4 -27.98 -33.10 -1.66
N GLU A 5 -27.27 -32.59 -2.69
CA GLU A 5 -26.10 -33.30 -3.22
C GLU A 5 -25.04 -33.40 -2.11
N LYS A 6 -24.54 -34.61 -1.90
CA LYS A 6 -23.41 -34.86 -0.99
C LYS A 6 -22.15 -34.22 -1.62
N PRO A 7 -21.31 -33.51 -0.86
CA PRO A 7 -20.06 -32.96 -1.39
C PRO A 7 -19.17 -34.05 -1.97
N SER A 8 -18.66 -33.85 -3.17
CA SER A 8 -17.83 -34.83 -3.87
C SER A 8 -16.54 -35.12 -3.11
N LYS A 9 -16.03 -36.35 -3.19
CA LYS A 9 -14.79 -36.81 -2.51
C LYS A 9 -13.56 -35.96 -2.87
N ILE A 10 -13.58 -35.25 -3.99
CA ILE A 10 -12.51 -34.33 -4.44
C ILE A 10 -12.39 -33.10 -3.52
N ASN A 11 -13.49 -32.61 -2.96
CA ASN A 11 -13.47 -31.46 -2.05
C ASN A 11 -12.81 -31.79 -0.70
N ILE A 12 -13.01 -32.99 -0.15
CA ILE A 12 -12.46 -33.38 1.15
C ILE A 12 -10.92 -33.46 1.11
N GLN A 13 -10.34 -33.98 0.02
CA GLN A 13 -8.88 -34.07 -0.13
C GLN A 13 -8.21 -32.70 -0.32
N ARG A 14 -8.92 -31.73 -0.89
CA ARG A 14 -8.43 -30.34 -1.01
C ARG A 14 -8.39 -29.67 0.36
N TRP A 15 -9.43 -29.85 1.18
CA TRP A 15 -9.48 -29.31 2.55
C TRP A 15 -8.38 -29.88 3.46
N MET A 16 -8.06 -31.16 3.32
CA MET A 16 -7.00 -31.81 4.11
C MET A 16 -5.58 -31.33 3.76
N LYS A 17 -5.40 -30.60 2.65
CA LYS A 17 -4.09 -30.06 2.22
C LYS A 17 -3.94 -28.56 2.45
N MET A 18 -5.01 -27.87 2.85
CA MET A 18 -4.93 -26.43 3.13
C MET A 18 -4.20 -26.19 4.44
N SER A 19 -3.30 -25.20 4.45
CA SER A 19 -2.69 -24.71 5.67
C SER A 19 -3.73 -24.07 6.59
N GLU A 20 -3.45 -23.96 7.87
CA GLU A 20 -4.35 -23.28 8.82
C GLU A 20 -4.63 -21.83 8.38
N ARG A 21 -3.63 -21.11 7.87
CA ARG A 21 -3.72 -19.78 7.28
C ARG A 21 -4.70 -19.70 6.10
N GLU A 22 -4.61 -20.66 5.16
CA GLU A 22 -5.52 -20.71 4.00
C GLU A 22 -6.97 -20.98 4.42
N ILE A 23 -7.19 -21.80 5.47
CA ILE A 23 -8.53 -22.07 5.99
C ILE A 23 -9.14 -20.81 6.59
N ILE A 24 -8.39 -20.07 7.43
CA ILE A 24 -8.84 -18.83 8.06
C ILE A 24 -9.14 -17.78 6.99
N SER A 25 -8.25 -17.60 6.02
CA SER A 25 -8.45 -16.68 4.89
C SER A 25 -9.71 -17.00 4.09
N THR A 26 -9.97 -18.29 3.83
CA THR A 26 -11.16 -18.71 3.08
C THR A 26 -12.44 -18.45 3.87
N VAL A 27 -12.47 -18.73 5.18
CA VAL A 27 -13.63 -18.46 6.04
C VAL A 27 -13.93 -16.97 6.13
N LYS A 28 -12.90 -16.14 6.30
CA LYS A 28 -13.05 -14.68 6.28
C LYS A 28 -13.62 -14.18 4.94
N LYS A 29 -13.10 -14.70 3.84
CA LYS A 29 -13.58 -14.36 2.49
C LYS A 29 -15.05 -14.69 2.29
N ASP A 30 -15.45 -15.94 2.63
CA ASP A 30 -16.82 -16.38 2.47
C ASP A 30 -17.77 -15.51 3.33
N TYR A 31 -17.37 -15.20 4.56
CA TYR A 31 -18.13 -14.29 5.45
C TYR A 31 -18.30 -12.88 4.87
N ILE A 32 -17.22 -12.31 4.30
CA ILE A 32 -17.27 -10.99 3.65
C ILE A 32 -18.21 -11.02 2.43
N VAL A 33 -18.17 -12.08 1.64
CA VAL A 33 -19.05 -12.24 0.47
C VAL A 33 -20.52 -12.33 0.91
N ASP A 34 -20.83 -13.13 1.94
CA ASP A 34 -22.18 -13.28 2.47
C ASP A 34 -22.73 -11.91 2.98
N LEU A 35 -21.90 -11.14 3.70
CA LEU A 35 -22.28 -9.79 4.15
C LEU A 35 -22.51 -8.83 2.98
N ALA A 36 -21.65 -8.87 1.95
CA ALA A 36 -21.80 -8.03 0.78
C ALA A 36 -23.09 -8.34 -0.02
N GLU A 37 -23.50 -9.62 -0.11
CA GLU A 37 -24.78 -10.03 -0.71
C GLU A 37 -25.98 -9.51 0.09
N GLU A 38 -25.83 -9.32 1.41
CA GLU A 38 -26.84 -8.68 2.26
C GLU A 38 -26.79 -7.15 2.22
N GLY A 39 -25.88 -6.54 1.46
CA GLY A 39 -25.66 -5.10 1.42
C GLY A 39 -25.02 -4.54 2.69
N LYS A 40 -24.26 -5.35 3.40
CA LYS A 40 -23.55 -4.98 4.64
C LYS A 40 -22.04 -5.07 4.48
N ARG A 41 -21.32 -4.29 5.30
CA ARG A 41 -19.87 -4.39 5.46
C ARG A 41 -19.51 -4.97 6.83
N VAL A 42 -18.28 -5.46 6.97
CA VAL A 42 -17.77 -6.04 8.23
C VAL A 42 -17.73 -5.00 9.34
N ASP A 43 -17.40 -3.76 9.02
CA ASP A 43 -17.30 -2.62 9.91
C ASP A 43 -18.61 -1.82 10.10
N ALA A 44 -19.70 -2.37 9.57
CA ALA A 44 -21.06 -1.81 9.65
C ALA A 44 -21.28 -0.46 8.94
N ARG A 45 -20.30 0.04 8.14
CA ARG A 45 -20.50 1.20 7.26
C ARG A 45 -21.49 0.88 6.13
N ASP A 46 -22.14 1.91 5.61
CA ASP A 46 -22.94 1.79 4.39
C ASP A 46 -22.05 1.47 3.18
N MET A 47 -22.63 0.94 2.10
CA MET A 47 -21.85 0.47 0.94
C MET A 47 -21.12 1.60 0.21
N ASP A 48 -21.63 2.82 0.27
CA ASP A 48 -21.09 4.05 -0.31
C ASP A 48 -20.39 4.96 0.70
N GLU A 49 -20.32 4.56 1.97
CA GLU A 49 -19.60 5.29 3.01
C GLU A 49 -18.11 5.01 2.96
N TYR A 50 -17.30 6.08 2.86
CA TYR A 50 -15.84 5.98 2.90
C TYR A 50 -15.34 5.83 4.35
N ARG A 51 -14.11 5.32 4.52
CA ARG A 51 -13.47 5.25 5.85
C ARG A 51 -13.13 6.64 6.34
N GLU A 52 -13.10 6.83 7.63
CA GLU A 52 -12.60 8.06 8.24
C GLU A 52 -11.11 8.23 7.89
N ILE A 53 -10.75 9.44 7.46
CA ILE A 53 -9.37 9.80 7.11
C ILE A 53 -8.87 10.80 8.15
N ASN A 54 -7.74 10.50 8.77
CA ASN A 54 -7.01 11.42 9.61
C ASN A 54 -5.58 11.56 9.07
N VAL A 55 -5.06 12.80 9.02
CA VAL A 55 -3.71 13.09 8.53
C VAL A 55 -3.00 13.98 9.54
N GLU A 56 -1.89 13.48 10.07
CA GLU A 56 -1.00 14.21 10.96
C GLU A 56 0.31 14.50 10.24
N THR A 57 0.62 15.78 10.00
CA THR A 57 1.89 16.20 9.37
C THR A 57 3.00 16.39 10.40
N ASP A 58 4.25 16.46 9.93
CA ASP A 58 5.44 16.70 10.75
C ASP A 58 5.69 15.64 11.82
N TRP A 59 5.34 14.40 11.51
CA TRP A 59 5.43 13.28 12.46
C TRP A 59 6.87 12.81 12.71
N ALA A 60 7.75 12.87 11.71
CA ALA A 60 9.15 12.45 11.80
C ALA A 60 10.09 13.65 11.81
N GLU A 61 10.73 13.93 12.94
CA GLU A 61 11.62 15.09 13.16
C GLU A 61 12.86 15.12 12.22
N ASN A 62 13.28 13.96 11.69
CA ASN A 62 14.49 13.86 10.86
C ASN A 62 14.19 13.81 9.36
N ALA A 63 12.94 13.96 8.95
CA ALA A 63 12.53 14.07 7.55
C ALA A 63 12.32 15.53 7.18
N GLU A 64 12.55 15.91 5.92
CA GLU A 64 12.23 17.24 5.41
C GLU A 64 10.71 17.48 5.33
N GLY A 65 9.96 16.38 5.20
CA GLY A 65 8.50 16.35 5.35
C GLY A 65 8.07 14.97 5.78
N SER A 66 6.98 14.88 6.53
CA SER A 66 6.39 13.59 6.91
C SER A 66 4.92 13.73 7.21
N ALA A 67 4.18 12.64 7.00
CA ALA A 67 2.79 12.54 7.38
C ALA A 67 2.46 11.12 7.87
N LEU A 68 1.68 11.04 8.93
CA LEU A 68 0.98 9.83 9.34
C LEU A 68 -0.45 9.91 8.82
N VAL A 69 -0.86 8.93 8.06
CA VAL A 69 -2.22 8.81 7.51
C VAL A 69 -2.90 7.61 8.17
N GLU A 70 -4.08 7.86 8.72
CA GLU A 70 -4.98 6.83 9.23
C GLU A 70 -6.22 6.79 8.33
N LEU A 71 -6.47 5.63 7.75
CA LEU A 71 -7.64 5.34 6.91
C LEU A 71 -8.44 4.19 7.54
N GLY A 72 -9.34 4.53 8.46
CA GLY A 72 -9.92 3.55 9.38
C GLY A 72 -8.82 2.91 10.22
N ASP A 73 -8.70 1.58 10.17
CA ASP A 73 -7.67 0.83 10.90
C ASP A 73 -6.34 0.71 10.11
N THR A 74 -6.27 1.19 8.87
CA THR A 74 -5.02 1.21 8.10
C THR A 74 -4.20 2.44 8.48
N GLN A 75 -2.91 2.24 8.82
CA GLN A 75 -1.98 3.32 9.17
C GLN A 75 -0.74 3.29 8.30
N VAL A 76 -0.42 4.42 7.68
CA VAL A 76 0.75 4.59 6.82
C VAL A 76 1.53 5.84 7.24
N LEU A 77 2.82 5.67 7.48
CA LEU A 77 3.75 6.77 7.71
C LEU A 77 4.55 7.02 6.43
N VAL A 78 4.51 8.24 5.92
CA VAL A 78 5.31 8.67 4.78
C VAL A 78 6.35 9.68 5.24
N GLY A 79 7.58 9.46 4.83
CA GLY A 79 8.70 10.38 5.04
C GLY A 79 9.28 10.85 3.71
N VAL A 80 9.65 12.13 3.64
CA VAL A 80 10.31 12.72 2.48
C VAL A 80 11.71 13.18 2.87
N LYS A 81 12.69 12.77 2.07
CA LYS A 81 14.07 13.22 2.19
C LYS A 81 14.58 13.77 0.87
N THR A 82 15.43 14.78 0.97
CA THR A 82 16.07 15.38 -0.19
C THR A 82 17.57 15.33 -0.08
N GLU A 83 18.23 14.99 -1.17
CA GLU A 83 19.68 15.03 -1.26
C GLU A 83 20.10 15.52 -2.66
N LYS A 84 21.36 15.93 -2.80
CA LYS A 84 21.92 16.28 -4.09
C LYS A 84 22.55 15.05 -4.74
N GLY A 85 22.34 14.91 -6.03
CA GLY A 85 22.88 13.80 -6.80
C GLY A 85 23.04 14.14 -8.28
N THR A 86 23.42 13.12 -9.05
CA THR A 86 23.58 13.24 -10.50
C THR A 86 22.29 12.82 -11.21
N PRO A 87 21.83 13.60 -12.19
CA PRO A 87 20.63 13.24 -12.95
C PRO A 87 20.79 11.95 -13.74
N TYR A 88 19.67 11.38 -14.13
CA TYR A 88 19.71 10.25 -15.07
C TYR A 88 20.17 10.71 -16.45
N PRO A 89 21.00 9.90 -17.17
CA PRO A 89 21.50 10.27 -18.51
C PRO A 89 20.39 10.52 -19.54
N ASP A 90 19.24 9.92 -19.35
CA ASP A 90 18.08 10.07 -20.25
C ASP A 90 17.34 11.39 -20.02
N ASN A 91 17.43 11.96 -18.79
CA ASN A 91 16.76 13.20 -18.38
C ASN A 91 17.75 14.11 -17.62
N PRO A 92 18.73 14.69 -18.28
CA PRO A 92 19.83 15.41 -17.63
C PRO A 92 19.44 16.78 -17.05
N GLU A 93 18.25 17.26 -17.34
CA GLU A 93 17.71 18.55 -16.91
C GLU A 93 16.57 18.40 -15.88
N GLU A 94 16.34 17.18 -15.38
CA GLU A 94 15.30 16.88 -14.41
C GLU A 94 15.88 16.34 -13.09
N GLY A 95 15.23 16.69 -11.98
CA GLY A 95 15.48 16.05 -10.70
C GLY A 95 15.07 14.59 -10.67
N VAL A 96 15.43 13.90 -9.62
CA VAL A 96 15.16 12.48 -9.47
C VAL A 96 14.13 12.26 -8.37
N LEU A 97 13.04 11.58 -8.68
CA LEU A 97 12.06 11.10 -7.72
C LEU A 97 12.26 9.60 -7.50
N ILE A 98 12.36 9.18 -6.25
CA ILE A 98 12.52 7.78 -5.85
C ILE A 98 11.48 7.47 -4.79
N THR A 99 10.59 6.54 -5.08
CA THR A 99 9.56 6.11 -4.14
C THR A 99 9.83 4.67 -3.71
N ASN A 100 9.92 4.47 -2.40
CA ASN A 100 10.07 3.17 -1.78
C ASN A 100 8.87 2.87 -0.89
N ALA A 101 8.58 1.59 -0.69
CA ALA A 101 7.58 1.15 0.27
C ALA A 101 8.14 0.01 1.14
N GLU A 102 7.68 -0.05 2.38
CA GLU A 102 7.96 -1.13 3.31
C GLU A 102 6.66 -1.62 3.96
N LEU A 103 6.38 -2.90 3.80
CA LEU A 103 5.29 -3.59 4.46
C LEU A 103 5.85 -4.27 5.71
N ALA A 104 5.78 -3.59 6.85
CA ALA A 104 6.34 -4.10 8.09
C ALA A 104 5.60 -5.36 8.55
N PRO A 105 6.30 -6.41 9.04
CA PRO A 105 5.65 -7.63 9.55
C PRO A 105 4.68 -7.39 10.72
N MET A 106 4.83 -6.27 11.42
CA MET A 106 3.92 -5.88 12.49
C MET A 106 2.57 -5.38 11.97
N ALA A 107 2.52 -4.89 10.73
CA ALA A 107 1.33 -4.29 10.15
C ALA A 107 0.26 -5.32 9.76
N HIS A 108 0.66 -6.52 9.38
CA HIS A 108 -0.27 -7.60 9.04
C HIS A 108 0.41 -8.99 9.10
N GLU A 109 -0.37 -10.01 9.44
CA GLU A 109 0.10 -11.40 9.56
C GLU A 109 0.64 -12.03 8.26
N SER A 110 0.27 -11.47 7.10
CA SER A 110 0.75 -11.93 5.79
C SER A 110 2.08 -11.30 5.38
N PHE A 111 2.52 -10.23 6.05
CA PHE A 111 3.76 -9.53 5.70
C PHE A 111 4.96 -10.24 6.32
N GLU A 112 5.96 -10.54 5.51
CA GLU A 112 7.17 -11.25 5.93
C GLU A 112 8.39 -10.31 5.85
N SER A 113 9.30 -10.48 6.82
CA SER A 113 10.58 -9.77 6.76
C SER A 113 11.42 -10.27 5.59
N GLY A 114 11.96 -9.35 4.79
CA GLY A 114 12.80 -9.71 3.66
C GLY A 114 12.98 -8.57 2.66
N PRO A 115 13.58 -8.85 1.51
CA PRO A 115 13.64 -7.87 0.42
C PRO A 115 12.21 -7.56 -0.07
N PRO A 116 12.01 -6.36 -0.68
CA PRO A 116 10.70 -5.96 -1.19
C PRO A 116 10.08 -7.02 -2.09
N GLY A 117 8.87 -7.45 -1.75
CA GLY A 117 8.08 -8.39 -2.53
C GLY A 117 7.32 -7.71 -3.68
N GLU A 118 6.45 -8.48 -4.32
CA GLU A 118 5.62 -7.99 -5.44
C GLU A 118 4.64 -6.90 -4.98
N GLU A 119 3.94 -7.11 -3.85
CA GLU A 119 2.99 -6.15 -3.28
C GLU A 119 3.66 -4.82 -2.90
N THR A 120 4.83 -4.88 -2.28
CA THR A 120 5.63 -3.70 -1.91
C THR A 120 6.05 -2.91 -3.15
N THR A 121 6.50 -3.62 -4.18
CA THR A 121 6.93 -3.02 -5.45
C THR A 121 5.74 -2.40 -6.19
N GLU A 122 4.58 -3.04 -6.16
CA GLU A 122 3.36 -2.52 -6.76
C GLU A 122 2.91 -1.24 -6.08
N LEU A 123 2.84 -1.22 -4.73
CA LEU A 123 2.48 -0.04 -3.97
C LEU A 123 3.39 1.15 -4.31
N ALA A 124 4.71 0.96 -4.20
CA ALA A 124 5.68 2.02 -4.51
C ALA A 124 5.52 2.57 -5.93
N ARG A 125 5.31 1.70 -6.92
CA ARG A 125 5.12 2.10 -8.33
C ARG A 125 3.82 2.84 -8.57
N VAL A 126 2.72 2.43 -7.93
CA VAL A 126 1.43 3.11 -8.10
C VAL A 126 1.50 4.52 -7.51
N VAL A 127 2.09 4.67 -6.32
CA VAL A 127 2.27 5.98 -5.68
C VAL A 127 3.23 6.86 -6.48
N ASP A 128 4.41 6.35 -6.88
CA ASP A 128 5.37 7.07 -7.73
C ASP A 128 4.71 7.61 -9.00
N ARG A 129 3.93 6.75 -9.66
CA ARG A 129 3.21 7.13 -10.86
C ARG A 129 2.13 8.19 -10.58
N GLY A 130 1.40 8.08 -9.49
CA GLY A 130 0.41 9.06 -9.07
C GLY A 130 1.04 10.45 -8.87
N ILE A 131 2.20 10.51 -8.22
CA ILE A 131 2.94 11.75 -7.98
C ILE A 131 3.43 12.35 -9.30
N ARG A 132 4.01 11.55 -10.19
CA ARG A 132 4.52 12.03 -11.50
C ARG A 132 3.40 12.50 -12.42
N GLU A 133 2.33 11.73 -12.54
CA GLU A 133 1.20 12.05 -13.44
C GLU A 133 0.37 13.24 -12.94
N SER A 134 0.40 13.53 -11.64
CA SER A 134 -0.28 14.69 -11.06
C SER A 134 0.49 15.99 -11.22
N GLU A 135 1.78 15.93 -11.62
CA GLU A 135 2.69 17.06 -11.74
C GLU A 135 2.77 17.93 -10.45
N MET A 136 2.51 17.29 -9.28
CA MET A 136 2.58 18.00 -7.99
C MET A 136 4.01 18.38 -7.60
N ILE A 137 5.00 17.68 -8.15
CA ILE A 137 6.42 18.01 -8.05
C ILE A 137 6.93 18.31 -9.45
N ASP A 138 7.36 19.56 -9.67
CA ASP A 138 8.00 19.95 -10.91
C ASP A 138 9.46 19.45 -10.91
N LEU A 139 9.73 18.40 -11.67
CA LEU A 139 11.05 17.78 -11.71
C LEU A 139 12.09 18.67 -12.44
N GLU A 140 11.66 19.55 -13.35
CA GLU A 140 12.57 20.50 -14.03
C GLU A 140 13.07 21.55 -13.04
N GLU A 141 12.23 22.02 -12.10
CA GLU A 141 12.64 22.97 -11.06
C GLU A 141 13.64 22.38 -10.04
N LEU A 142 13.77 21.07 -9.99
CA LEU A 142 14.75 20.38 -9.15
C LEU A 142 16.15 20.27 -9.79
N CYS A 143 16.33 20.74 -11.02
CA CYS A 143 17.63 20.80 -11.68
C CYS A 143 18.45 21.97 -11.11
N ILE A 144 19.67 21.70 -10.65
CA ILE A 144 20.62 22.71 -10.16
C ILE A 144 21.60 23.09 -11.27
N GLU A 145 22.24 22.09 -11.86
CA GLU A 145 23.15 22.25 -13.00
C GLU A 145 22.95 21.06 -13.97
N PRO A 146 22.45 21.32 -15.18
CA PRO A 146 22.19 20.26 -16.16
C PRO A 146 23.39 19.34 -16.38
N GLU A 147 23.12 18.04 -16.46
CA GLU A 147 24.09 16.96 -16.60
C GLU A 147 24.99 16.73 -15.35
N GLU A 148 25.06 17.66 -14.40
CA GLU A 148 25.99 17.60 -13.26
C GLU A 148 25.31 17.39 -11.93
N GLU A 149 24.38 18.27 -11.50
CA GLU A 149 23.78 18.25 -10.16
C GLU A 149 22.26 18.51 -10.18
N VAL A 150 21.51 17.65 -9.51
CA VAL A 150 20.05 17.82 -9.33
C VAL A 150 19.65 17.50 -7.89
N TRP A 151 18.45 17.93 -7.48
CA TRP A 151 17.83 17.44 -6.28
C TRP A 151 17.23 16.06 -6.52
N MET A 152 17.51 15.14 -5.61
CA MET A 152 16.88 13.83 -5.52
C MET A 152 15.88 13.85 -4.37
N VAL A 153 14.64 13.51 -4.66
CA VAL A 153 13.55 13.41 -3.67
C VAL A 153 13.26 11.96 -3.40
N HIS A 154 13.47 11.54 -2.17
CA HIS A 154 13.16 10.18 -1.69
C HIS A 154 11.84 10.23 -0.92
N ILE A 155 10.89 9.40 -1.32
CA ILE A 155 9.63 9.20 -0.64
C ILE A 155 9.62 7.76 -0.11
N ASP A 156 9.61 7.63 1.22
CA ASP A 156 9.63 6.36 1.91
C ASP A 156 8.27 6.13 2.60
N ILE A 157 7.58 5.09 2.17
CA ILE A 157 6.25 4.71 2.64
C ILE A 157 6.40 3.53 3.59
N HIS A 158 6.00 3.71 4.85
CA HIS A 158 6.03 2.65 5.88
C HIS A 158 4.61 2.30 6.30
N VAL A 159 4.17 1.09 5.98
CA VAL A 159 2.88 0.58 6.42
C VAL A 159 3.00 0.07 7.85
N LEU A 160 2.28 0.71 8.78
CA LEU A 160 2.32 0.43 10.22
C LEU A 160 1.17 -0.48 10.67
N ASP A 161 -0.01 -0.36 10.04
CA ASP A 161 -1.15 -1.24 10.21
C ASP A 161 -1.89 -1.39 8.89
N HIS A 162 -2.48 -2.57 8.63
CA HIS A 162 -3.08 -2.89 7.34
C HIS A 162 -4.45 -3.58 7.48
N ASP A 163 -5.49 -2.83 7.21
CA ASP A 163 -6.87 -3.32 7.03
C ASP A 163 -7.41 -3.02 5.62
N GLY A 164 -6.52 -3.06 4.62
CA GLY A 164 -6.84 -2.83 3.20
C GLY A 164 -6.75 -1.36 2.77
N ASN A 165 -6.81 -1.17 1.44
CA ASN A 165 -6.77 0.14 0.77
C ASN A 165 -5.50 0.96 1.02
N LEU A 166 -4.34 0.32 0.90
CA LEU A 166 -3.03 0.97 1.07
C LEU A 166 -2.77 2.08 0.06
N ILE A 167 -3.30 1.96 -1.16
CA ILE A 167 -3.08 2.96 -2.22
C ILE A 167 -3.66 4.32 -1.85
N ASP A 168 -4.86 4.35 -1.25
CA ASP A 168 -5.48 5.61 -0.85
C ASP A 168 -4.89 6.17 0.47
N ALA A 169 -4.22 5.32 1.24
CA ALA A 169 -3.58 5.71 2.50
C ALA A 169 -2.13 6.20 2.33
N SER A 170 -1.54 5.98 1.13
CA SER A 170 -0.11 6.25 0.86
C SER A 170 0.13 7.56 0.15
#